data_d98feb27a81b30b298ba7d718c5359a3
#
_entry.id   d98feb27a81b30b298ba7d718c5359a3
#
_cell.length_a   1.000
_cell.length_b   1.000
_cell.length_c   1.000
_cell.angle_alpha   90.00
_cell.angle_beta   90.00
_cell.angle_gamma   90.00
#
_symmetry.space_group_name_H-M   'P 1'
#
loop_
_entity.id
_entity.type
_entity.pdbx_description
1 polymer ?
#
loop_
_entity_poly.entity_id
_entity_poly.type
_entity_poly.pdbx_seq_one_letter_code
_entity_poly.pdbx_strand_id
1 'polypeptide(L)'
;MKNTPSNVSLIRSLSLLPFLHRRAGTFLFIASLLISQVVYGQPRAQAIQQQLALLQPYQEQINNRLTHSQMLVGHIADRLTKKSLPKSLILIPMLESSYNTQAVSHAGATGLWQLIPSTAKRFGLRIDATKDERFNPHESTDAALDYLAFLYNKFGEDLALTLAAYNAGEGRVDRAIRQAKTSQYSSLTLPTETTQYVARFYALNQIVNLGEVIPQRLKSFALFGSNFTANNQPLVDLKPLPPLINL
;
A
#
# COMPACT_ATOMS: atom_id res chain seq x y z
N MET A 1 -58.93 -1.89 82.60
CA MET A 1 -58.63 -0.63 83.31
C MET A 1 -57.61 0.11 82.50
N LYS A 2 -58.01 1.27 81.96
CA LYS A 2 -57.23 2.51 81.84
C LYS A 2 -55.89 2.40 81.09
N ASN A 3 -55.50 3.16 80.12
CA ASN A 3 -55.93 4.38 79.46
C ASN A 3 -54.88 4.67 78.34
N THR A 4 -55.30 5.11 77.28
CA THR A 4 -54.56 5.96 76.29
C THR A 4 -54.02 7.25 76.96
N PRO A 5 -53.19 8.14 76.37
CA PRO A 5 -53.15 8.51 74.93
C PRO A 5 -51.77 9.03 74.40
N SER A 6 -51.78 9.22 73.11
CA SER A 6 -51.29 10.39 72.32
C SER A 6 -49.81 10.84 72.37
N ASN A 7 -49.15 11.00 71.26
CA ASN A 7 -49.05 12.22 70.47
C ASN A 7 -48.05 12.10 69.30
N VAL A 8 -48.50 12.30 68.13
CA VAL A 8 -48.13 13.26 67.07
C VAL A 8 -46.74 13.88 67.19
N SER A 9 -45.90 13.65 66.18
CA SER A 9 -45.23 14.76 65.51
C SER A 9 -44.72 14.34 64.12
N LEU A 10 -45.15 15.13 63.15
CA LEU A 10 -44.67 15.22 61.81
C LEU A 10 -43.17 15.53 61.78
N ILE A 11 -42.40 14.84 60.93
CA ILE A 11 -41.27 15.45 60.25
C ILE A 11 -41.33 15.04 58.78
N ARG A 12 -41.58 16.03 57.94
CA ARG A 12 -41.32 16.02 56.53
C ARG A 12 -39.82 15.85 56.31
N SER A 13 -39.39 14.90 55.50
CA SER A 13 -38.11 14.97 54.86
C SER A 13 -38.30 14.87 53.37
N LEU A 14 -37.82 15.90 52.74
CA LEU A 14 -37.78 16.15 51.32
C LEU A 14 -37.19 14.98 50.55
N SER A 15 -37.94 14.53 49.61
CA SER A 15 -37.45 13.78 48.45
C SER A 15 -36.71 14.72 47.49
N LEU A 16 -35.37 14.66 47.50
CA LEU A 16 -34.53 15.21 46.47
C LEU A 16 -33.62 14.10 46.01
N LEU A 17 -33.97 13.49 44.90
CA LEU A 17 -33.14 12.94 43.86
C LEU A 17 -33.98 12.08 42.93
N PRO A 18 -34.18 12.55 41.71
CA PRO A 18 -33.77 11.78 40.57
C PRO A 18 -33.29 12.66 39.40
N PHE A 19 -32.03 13.00 39.29
CA PHE A 19 -31.54 13.74 38.12
C PHE A 19 -30.11 13.38 37.72
N LEU A 20 -29.66 12.15 38.00
CA LEU A 20 -28.27 11.79 37.61
C LEU A 20 -28.13 10.50 36.76
N HIS A 21 -29.20 9.96 36.19
CA HIS A 21 -29.10 8.72 35.41
C HIS A 21 -29.37 8.85 33.91
N ARG A 22 -29.36 10.07 33.35
CA ARG A 22 -29.74 10.26 31.94
C ARG A 22 -28.61 10.74 31.01
N ARG A 23 -27.36 10.87 31.46
CA ARG A 23 -26.23 11.32 30.64
C ARG A 23 -25.11 10.31 30.43
N ALA A 24 -25.13 9.16 31.09
CA ALA A 24 -24.10 8.12 30.89
C ALA A 24 -24.37 7.20 29.69
N GLY A 25 -25.63 7.10 29.23
CA GLY A 25 -25.99 6.19 28.13
C GLY A 25 -25.65 6.70 26.73
N THR A 26 -25.52 8.02 26.56
CA THR A 26 -25.28 8.62 25.23
C THR A 26 -23.80 8.66 24.84
N PHE A 27 -22.89 8.60 25.81
CA PHE A 27 -21.45 8.59 25.52
C PHE A 27 -20.91 7.20 25.13
N LEU A 28 -21.56 6.13 25.59
CA LEU A 28 -21.18 4.76 25.21
C LEU A 28 -21.60 4.37 23.79
N PHE A 29 -22.66 4.98 23.27
CA PHE A 29 -23.12 4.74 21.88
C PHE A 29 -22.28 5.47 20.82
N ILE A 30 -21.66 6.59 21.16
CA ILE A 30 -20.80 7.33 20.24
C ILE A 30 -19.40 6.70 20.16
N ALA A 31 -18.91 6.08 21.23
CA ALA A 31 -17.62 5.38 21.22
C ALA A 31 -17.65 4.06 20.43
N SER A 32 -18.81 3.41 20.32
CA SER A 32 -18.95 2.18 19.52
C SER A 32 -19.12 2.43 18.02
N LEU A 33 -19.49 3.64 17.61
CA LEU A 33 -19.61 4.01 16.19
C LEU A 33 -18.27 4.41 15.54
N LEU A 34 -17.24 4.70 16.33
CA LEU A 34 -15.93 5.13 15.81
C LEU A 34 -14.95 3.99 15.59
N ILE A 35 -15.28 2.75 15.97
CA ILE A 35 -14.39 1.58 15.81
C ILE A 35 -14.71 0.77 14.54
N SER A 36 -15.77 1.07 13.81
CA SER A 36 -16.18 0.28 12.63
C SER A 36 -15.61 0.80 11.29
N GLN A 37 -14.65 1.70 11.28
CA GLN A 37 -14.18 2.36 10.05
C GLN A 37 -12.85 1.84 9.50
N VAL A 38 -12.33 0.69 9.89
CA VAL A 38 -11.04 0.26 9.32
C VAL A 38 -10.95 -1.25 9.14
N VAL A 39 -11.71 -1.83 8.21
CA VAL A 39 -11.35 -3.17 7.67
C VAL A 39 -11.85 -3.37 6.23
N TYR A 40 -11.99 -2.33 5.46
CA TYR A 40 -12.39 -2.48 4.06
C TYR A 40 -11.18 -2.37 3.15
N GLY A 41 -10.85 -3.44 2.42
CA GLY A 41 -9.87 -3.38 1.35
C GLY A 41 -8.58 -4.19 1.54
N GLN A 42 -8.31 -4.78 2.71
CA GLN A 42 -7.07 -5.54 2.87
C GLN A 42 -7.20 -7.04 2.53
N PRO A 43 -6.11 -7.70 2.05
CA PRO A 43 -6.06 -9.15 1.94
C PRO A 43 -6.32 -9.81 3.29
N ARG A 44 -6.75 -11.09 3.26
CA ARG A 44 -6.88 -11.86 4.50
C ARG A 44 -5.53 -11.92 5.23
N ALA A 45 -5.52 -11.69 6.54
CA ALA A 45 -4.30 -11.65 7.34
C ALA A 45 -3.44 -12.92 7.15
N GLN A 46 -4.08 -14.08 7.03
CA GLN A 46 -3.39 -15.34 6.78
C GLN A 46 -2.59 -15.34 5.46
N ALA A 47 -3.14 -14.76 4.38
CA ALA A 47 -2.42 -14.67 3.11
C ALA A 47 -1.20 -13.77 3.21
N ILE A 48 -1.30 -12.66 3.95
CA ILE A 48 -0.16 -11.77 4.21
C ILE A 48 0.92 -12.50 5.01
N GLN A 49 0.54 -13.24 6.06
CA GLN A 49 1.49 -13.99 6.89
C GLN A 49 2.23 -15.08 6.09
N GLN A 50 1.54 -15.76 5.18
CA GLN A 50 2.17 -16.74 4.28
C GLN A 50 3.22 -16.07 3.38
N GLN A 51 2.90 -14.92 2.79
CA GLN A 51 3.86 -14.18 1.97
C GLN A 51 4.99 -13.58 2.80
N LEU A 52 4.72 -13.15 4.03
CA LEU A 52 5.73 -12.66 4.96
C LEU A 52 6.77 -13.74 5.27
N ALA A 53 6.33 -14.96 5.58
CA ALA A 53 7.24 -16.08 5.83
C ALA A 53 8.13 -16.41 4.61
N LEU A 54 7.61 -16.22 3.39
CA LEU A 54 8.38 -16.41 2.15
C LEU A 54 9.41 -15.30 1.90
N LEU A 55 9.10 -14.04 2.29
CA LEU A 55 9.96 -12.88 2.03
C LEU A 55 11.00 -12.65 3.12
N GLN A 56 10.70 -13.03 4.35
CA GLN A 56 11.55 -12.74 5.52
C GLN A 56 13.00 -13.24 5.37
N PRO A 57 13.29 -14.42 4.79
CA PRO A 57 14.67 -14.86 4.54
C PRO A 57 15.44 -13.95 3.57
N TYR A 58 14.74 -13.16 2.75
CA TYR A 58 15.32 -12.27 1.74
C TYR A 58 15.31 -10.80 2.15
N GLN A 59 14.94 -10.48 3.40
CA GLN A 59 14.79 -9.09 3.86
C GLN A 59 16.05 -8.25 3.66
N GLU A 60 17.23 -8.81 3.99
CA GLU A 60 18.50 -8.12 3.79
C GLU A 60 18.77 -7.84 2.30
N GLN A 61 18.53 -8.82 1.44
CA GLN A 61 18.70 -8.68 -0.01
C GLN A 61 17.75 -7.64 -0.60
N ILE A 62 16.51 -7.61 -0.12
CA ILE A 62 15.50 -6.61 -0.51
C ILE A 62 15.98 -5.21 -0.11
N ASN A 63 16.42 -5.02 1.13
CA ASN A 63 16.92 -3.74 1.61
C ASN A 63 18.17 -3.30 0.85
N ASN A 64 19.11 -4.21 0.60
CA ASN A 64 20.30 -3.94 -0.20
C ASN A 64 19.95 -3.50 -1.62
N ARG A 65 18.97 -4.16 -2.26
CA ARG A 65 18.50 -3.78 -3.60
C ARG A 65 17.90 -2.38 -3.61
N LEU A 66 17.07 -2.02 -2.63
CA LEU A 66 16.49 -0.69 -2.50
C LEU A 66 17.57 0.37 -2.26
N THR A 67 18.55 0.08 -1.42
CA THR A 67 19.68 0.98 -1.14
C THR A 67 20.55 1.19 -2.39
N HIS A 68 20.86 0.14 -3.15
CA HIS A 68 21.60 0.27 -4.40
C HIS A 68 20.83 1.04 -5.48
N SER A 69 19.50 1.01 -5.40
CA SER A 69 18.60 1.75 -6.29
C SER A 69 18.22 3.13 -5.76
N GLN A 70 18.93 3.67 -4.77
CA GLN A 70 18.54 4.86 -3.99
C GLN A 70 18.20 6.08 -4.84
N MET A 71 18.92 6.33 -5.94
CA MET A 71 18.63 7.43 -6.86
C MET A 71 17.24 7.27 -7.50
N LEU A 72 16.93 6.06 -7.95
CA LEU A 72 15.66 5.73 -8.57
C LEU A 72 14.51 5.71 -7.56
N VAL A 73 14.76 5.16 -6.37
CA VAL A 73 13.84 5.19 -5.22
C VAL A 73 13.48 6.64 -4.88
N GLY A 74 14.46 7.54 -4.80
CA GLY A 74 14.24 8.95 -4.55
C GLY A 74 13.41 9.62 -5.66
N HIS A 75 13.70 9.33 -6.92
CA HIS A 75 12.92 9.82 -8.05
C HIS A 75 11.45 9.36 -7.98
N ILE A 76 11.21 8.07 -7.75
CA ILE A 76 9.86 7.52 -7.62
C ILE A 76 9.12 8.17 -6.43
N ALA A 77 9.77 8.32 -5.28
CA ALA A 77 9.18 8.94 -4.09
C ALA A 77 8.73 10.40 -4.36
N ASP A 78 9.54 11.17 -5.06
CA ASP A 78 9.19 12.54 -5.47
C ASP A 78 7.97 12.56 -6.40
N ARG A 79 7.92 11.65 -7.37
CA ARG A 79 6.81 11.55 -8.32
C ARG A 79 5.51 11.08 -7.64
N LEU A 80 5.58 10.09 -6.72
CA LEU A 80 4.45 9.66 -5.90
C LEU A 80 3.88 10.83 -5.09
N THR A 81 4.76 11.61 -4.45
CA THR A 81 4.35 12.79 -3.68
C THR A 81 3.65 13.83 -4.55
N LYS A 82 4.18 14.14 -5.74
CA LYS A 82 3.58 15.10 -6.68
C LYS A 82 2.20 14.65 -7.18
N LYS A 83 1.96 13.36 -7.26
CA LYS A 83 0.68 12.78 -7.71
C LYS A 83 -0.26 12.45 -6.55
N SER A 84 0.10 12.77 -5.30
CA SER A 84 -0.68 12.45 -4.09
C SER A 84 -0.98 10.96 -3.94
N LEU A 85 -0.08 10.10 -4.40
CA LEU A 85 -0.19 8.66 -4.33
C LEU A 85 0.45 8.10 -3.05
N PRO A 86 -0.03 6.95 -2.54
CA PRO A 86 0.57 6.28 -1.39
C PRO A 86 2.07 6.00 -1.60
N LYS A 87 2.91 6.40 -0.65
CA LYS A 87 4.37 6.19 -0.74
C LYS A 87 4.77 4.71 -0.84
N SER A 88 3.95 3.82 -0.31
CA SER A 88 4.18 2.37 -0.39
C SER A 88 4.21 1.84 -1.81
N LEU A 89 3.61 2.53 -2.80
CA LEU A 89 3.65 2.13 -4.22
C LEU A 89 5.08 2.10 -4.79
N ILE A 90 6.05 2.70 -4.09
CA ILE A 90 7.49 2.55 -4.40
C ILE A 90 7.96 1.08 -4.35
N LEU A 91 7.21 0.21 -3.67
CA LEU A 91 7.52 -1.22 -3.56
C LEU A 91 7.06 -2.04 -4.79
N ILE A 92 6.25 -1.49 -5.68
CA ILE A 92 5.81 -2.19 -6.91
C ILE A 92 7.00 -2.64 -7.76
N PRO A 93 7.99 -1.80 -8.10
CA PRO A 93 9.16 -2.25 -8.86
C PRO A 93 9.95 -3.39 -8.21
N MET A 94 9.91 -3.51 -6.88
CA MET A 94 10.52 -4.65 -6.19
C MET A 94 9.79 -5.96 -6.52
N LEU A 95 8.45 -5.92 -6.58
CA LEU A 95 7.63 -7.09 -6.93
C LEU A 95 7.76 -7.44 -8.43
N GLU A 96 7.77 -6.43 -9.29
CA GLU A 96 7.72 -6.59 -10.74
C GLU A 96 9.06 -7.05 -11.33
N SER A 97 10.16 -6.43 -10.91
CA SER A 97 11.46 -6.62 -11.56
C SER A 97 12.63 -6.72 -10.58
N SER A 98 12.39 -6.69 -9.26
CA SER A 98 13.44 -6.49 -8.25
C SER A 98 14.29 -5.25 -8.55
N TYR A 99 13.65 -4.17 -9.00
CA TYR A 99 14.31 -2.93 -9.44
C TYR A 99 15.26 -3.10 -10.65
N ASN A 100 15.08 -4.14 -11.46
CA ASN A 100 15.84 -4.32 -12.70
C ASN A 100 15.17 -3.58 -13.87
N THR A 101 15.81 -2.54 -14.37
CA THR A 101 15.31 -1.72 -15.49
C THR A 101 15.34 -2.45 -16.83
N GLN A 102 16.05 -3.57 -16.93
CA GLN A 102 16.21 -4.38 -18.15
C GLN A 102 15.41 -5.69 -18.11
N ALA A 103 14.55 -5.87 -17.12
CA ALA A 103 13.74 -7.08 -17.00
C ALA A 103 12.74 -7.23 -18.16
N VAL A 104 12.61 -8.46 -18.66
CA VAL A 104 11.61 -8.82 -19.68
C VAL A 104 10.97 -10.14 -19.26
N SER A 105 9.64 -10.16 -19.18
CA SER A 105 8.89 -11.37 -18.87
C SER A 105 8.57 -12.20 -20.14
N HIS A 106 8.24 -13.45 -19.98
CA HIS A 106 7.76 -14.30 -21.08
C HIS A 106 6.50 -13.74 -21.76
N ALA A 107 5.66 -13.01 -21.03
CA ALA A 107 4.47 -12.36 -21.54
C ALA A 107 4.72 -10.99 -22.21
N GLY A 108 5.99 -10.58 -22.34
CA GLY A 108 6.38 -9.32 -22.97
C GLY A 108 6.19 -8.09 -22.12
N ALA A 109 5.95 -8.25 -20.81
CA ALA A 109 6.05 -7.14 -19.86
C ALA A 109 7.52 -6.76 -19.68
N THR A 110 7.81 -5.46 -19.60
CA THR A 110 9.18 -4.96 -19.79
C THR A 110 9.53 -3.86 -18.82
N GLY A 111 10.80 -3.86 -18.40
CA GLY A 111 11.45 -2.83 -17.62
C GLY A 111 11.13 -2.87 -16.14
N LEU A 112 11.45 -1.77 -15.47
CA LEU A 112 11.29 -1.57 -14.02
C LEU A 112 9.89 -1.92 -13.51
N TRP A 113 8.86 -1.48 -14.25
CA TRP A 113 7.45 -1.53 -13.90
C TRP A 113 6.69 -2.68 -14.55
N GLN A 114 7.36 -3.50 -15.34
CA GLN A 114 6.75 -4.62 -16.11
C GLN A 114 5.47 -4.21 -16.85
N LEU A 115 5.55 -3.08 -17.57
CA LEU A 115 4.42 -2.62 -18.38
C LEU A 115 4.30 -3.44 -19.65
N ILE A 116 3.09 -3.93 -19.94
CA ILE A 116 2.78 -4.53 -21.24
C ILE A 116 2.65 -3.43 -22.31
N PRO A 117 2.90 -3.72 -23.61
CA PRO A 117 2.93 -2.71 -24.67
C PRO A 117 1.67 -1.85 -24.76
N SER A 118 0.49 -2.45 -24.60
CA SER A 118 -0.79 -1.73 -24.67
C SER A 118 -0.95 -0.70 -23.55
N THR A 119 -0.61 -1.07 -22.30
CA THR A 119 -0.64 -0.16 -21.16
C THR A 119 0.40 0.94 -21.32
N ALA A 120 1.62 0.59 -21.69
CA ALA A 120 2.70 1.54 -21.89
C ALA A 120 2.34 2.62 -22.94
N LYS A 121 1.83 2.21 -24.09
CA LYS A 121 1.35 3.14 -25.15
C LYS A 121 0.18 4.01 -24.70
N ARG A 122 -0.77 3.42 -23.95
CA ARG A 122 -1.92 4.16 -23.40
C ARG A 122 -1.50 5.29 -22.46
N PHE A 123 -0.39 5.10 -21.74
CA PHE A 123 0.16 6.08 -20.81
C PHE A 123 1.38 6.83 -21.37
N GLY A 124 1.48 6.93 -22.70
CA GLY A 124 2.35 7.87 -23.39
C GLY A 124 3.73 7.37 -23.74
N LEU A 125 4.07 6.09 -23.46
CA LEU A 125 5.38 5.56 -23.87
C LEU A 125 5.44 5.23 -25.36
N ARG A 126 6.55 5.59 -25.97
CA ARG A 126 6.90 5.21 -27.32
C ARG A 126 7.47 3.80 -27.33
N ILE A 127 6.87 2.95 -28.17
CA ILE A 127 7.32 1.58 -28.43
C ILE A 127 7.25 1.34 -29.93
N ASP A 128 8.40 1.33 -30.60
CA ASP A 128 8.54 1.06 -32.01
C ASP A 128 9.85 0.28 -32.30
N ALA A 129 10.18 0.08 -33.58
CA ALA A 129 11.37 -0.68 -33.96
C ALA A 129 12.70 -0.04 -33.54
N THR A 130 12.70 1.25 -33.20
CA THR A 130 13.92 2.02 -32.87
C THR A 130 14.05 2.31 -31.38
N LYS A 131 12.94 2.31 -30.63
CA LYS A 131 12.91 2.70 -29.23
C LYS A 131 11.79 1.99 -28.47
N ASP A 132 12.14 1.47 -27.29
CA ASP A 132 11.19 0.99 -26.30
C ASP A 132 11.43 1.73 -24.99
N GLU A 133 10.57 2.73 -24.70
CA GLU A 133 10.72 3.58 -23.53
C GLU A 133 10.39 2.88 -22.20
N ARG A 134 9.89 1.63 -22.24
CA ARG A 134 9.68 0.84 -21.03
C ARG A 134 11.00 0.51 -20.32
N PHE A 135 12.11 0.48 -21.07
CA PHE A 135 13.46 0.29 -20.51
C PHE A 135 14.04 1.58 -19.91
N ASN A 136 13.49 2.76 -20.24
CA ASN A 136 13.92 4.00 -19.63
C ASN A 136 13.26 4.14 -18.25
N PRO A 137 14.02 4.14 -17.14
CA PRO A 137 13.45 4.15 -15.80
C PRO A 137 12.67 5.42 -15.46
N HIS A 138 13.01 6.57 -16.06
CA HIS A 138 12.32 7.83 -15.82
C HIS A 138 10.99 7.89 -16.57
N GLU A 139 11.02 7.65 -17.89
CA GLU A 139 9.83 7.65 -18.73
C GLU A 139 8.82 6.59 -18.28
N SER A 140 9.31 5.36 -18.03
CA SER A 140 8.45 4.28 -17.57
C SER A 140 7.88 4.53 -16.16
N THR A 141 8.60 5.26 -15.29
CA THR A 141 8.07 5.67 -13.98
C THR A 141 6.91 6.63 -14.16
N ASP A 142 7.04 7.65 -15.00
CA ASP A 142 5.95 8.60 -15.23
C ASP A 142 4.69 7.91 -15.75
N ALA A 143 4.83 7.05 -16.76
CA ALA A 143 3.72 6.28 -17.32
C ALA A 143 3.09 5.32 -16.31
N ALA A 144 3.91 4.59 -15.54
CA ALA A 144 3.42 3.66 -14.52
C ALA A 144 2.67 4.37 -13.39
N LEU A 145 3.16 5.53 -12.94
CA LEU A 145 2.49 6.31 -11.91
C LEU A 145 1.22 7.00 -12.43
N ASP A 146 1.14 7.33 -13.72
CA ASP A 146 -0.12 7.79 -14.34
C ASP A 146 -1.14 6.65 -14.41
N TYR A 147 -0.72 5.44 -14.76
CA TYR A 147 -1.57 4.26 -14.70
C TYR A 147 -2.04 3.96 -13.27
N LEU A 148 -1.14 4.01 -12.29
CA LEU A 148 -1.49 3.80 -10.88
C LEU A 148 -2.43 4.88 -10.35
N ALA A 149 -2.24 6.15 -10.72
CA ALA A 149 -3.16 7.23 -10.37
C ALA A 149 -4.55 7.02 -10.99
N PHE A 150 -4.61 6.60 -12.25
CA PHE A 150 -5.86 6.22 -12.90
C PHE A 150 -6.56 5.09 -12.14
N LEU A 151 -5.86 4.02 -11.79
CA LEU A 151 -6.43 2.89 -11.05
C LEU A 151 -6.87 3.29 -9.64
N TYR A 152 -6.05 4.04 -8.92
CA TYR A 152 -6.32 4.49 -7.56
C TYR A 152 -7.59 5.33 -7.50
N ASN A 153 -7.71 6.32 -8.39
CA ASN A 153 -8.93 7.11 -8.51
C ASN A 153 -10.15 6.27 -8.93
N LYS A 154 -9.98 5.39 -9.93
CA LYS A 154 -11.04 4.52 -10.45
C LYS A 154 -11.65 3.63 -9.36
N PHE A 155 -10.83 3.13 -8.45
CA PHE A 155 -11.27 2.23 -7.38
C PHE A 155 -11.46 2.93 -6.03
N GLY A 156 -11.71 4.24 -6.02
CA GLY A 156 -12.06 5.00 -4.83
C GLY A 156 -10.93 5.02 -3.79
N GLU A 157 -9.68 5.12 -4.24
CA GLU A 157 -8.48 5.18 -3.41
C GLU A 157 -8.22 3.89 -2.60
N ASP A 158 -8.87 2.77 -2.98
CA ASP A 158 -8.59 1.46 -2.38
C ASP A 158 -7.28 0.89 -2.94
N LEU A 159 -6.28 0.77 -2.06
CA LEU A 159 -4.95 0.28 -2.42
C LEU A 159 -4.98 -1.18 -2.87
N ALA A 160 -5.78 -2.05 -2.24
CA ALA A 160 -5.82 -3.47 -2.59
C ALA A 160 -6.47 -3.68 -3.96
N LEU A 161 -7.54 -2.95 -4.28
CA LEU A 161 -8.15 -2.97 -5.60
C LEU A 161 -7.23 -2.39 -6.67
N THR A 162 -6.48 -1.32 -6.34
CA THR A 162 -5.47 -0.73 -7.23
C THR A 162 -4.38 -1.72 -7.60
N LEU A 163 -3.82 -2.40 -6.61
CA LEU A 163 -2.79 -3.43 -6.80
C LEU A 163 -3.33 -4.63 -7.59
N ALA A 164 -4.54 -5.09 -7.28
CA ALA A 164 -5.18 -6.15 -8.02
C ALA A 164 -5.41 -5.78 -9.49
N ALA A 165 -5.80 -4.53 -9.75
CA ALA A 165 -6.02 -4.04 -11.11
C ALA A 165 -4.71 -3.82 -11.87
N TYR A 166 -3.64 -3.40 -11.18
CA TYR A 166 -2.32 -3.29 -11.78
C TYR A 166 -1.82 -4.66 -12.28
N ASN A 167 -1.95 -5.70 -11.44
CA ASN A 167 -1.52 -7.06 -11.77
C ASN A 167 -2.44 -7.77 -12.78
N ALA A 168 -3.77 -7.69 -12.60
CA ALA A 168 -4.73 -8.50 -13.38
C ALA A 168 -5.46 -7.71 -14.48
N GLY A 169 -5.27 -6.40 -14.54
CA GLY A 169 -6.01 -5.47 -15.39
C GLY A 169 -7.33 -5.01 -14.78
N GLU A 170 -7.65 -3.73 -14.94
CA GLU A 170 -8.84 -3.09 -14.37
C GLU A 170 -10.16 -3.77 -14.78
N GLY A 171 -10.25 -4.27 -16.02
CA GLY A 171 -11.46 -4.91 -16.48
C GLY A 171 -11.80 -6.21 -15.75
N ARG A 172 -10.80 -6.94 -15.24
CA ARG A 172 -11.01 -8.15 -14.43
C ARG A 172 -11.52 -7.80 -13.05
N VAL A 173 -10.96 -6.78 -12.42
CA VAL A 173 -11.41 -6.28 -11.11
C VAL A 173 -12.83 -5.72 -11.21
N ASP A 174 -13.15 -4.94 -12.24
CA ASP A 174 -14.51 -4.46 -12.51
C ASP A 174 -15.54 -5.60 -12.62
N ARG A 175 -15.19 -6.68 -13.31
CA ARG A 175 -16.06 -7.87 -13.41
C ARG A 175 -16.25 -8.54 -12.05
N ALA A 176 -15.20 -8.69 -11.27
CA ALA A 176 -15.27 -9.29 -9.93
C ALA A 176 -16.15 -8.45 -8.99
N ILE A 177 -16.04 -7.12 -9.01
CA ILE A 177 -16.89 -6.19 -8.24
C ILE A 177 -18.36 -6.35 -8.63
N ARG A 178 -18.67 -6.38 -9.94
CA ARG A 178 -20.06 -6.57 -10.40
C ARG A 178 -20.64 -7.92 -9.99
N GLN A 179 -19.85 -9.00 -10.06
CA GLN A 179 -20.27 -10.35 -9.66
C GLN A 179 -20.50 -10.45 -8.15
N ALA A 180 -19.62 -9.87 -7.35
CA ALA A 180 -19.72 -9.86 -5.89
C ALA A 180 -20.73 -8.84 -5.36
N LYS A 181 -21.19 -7.90 -6.20
CA LYS A 181 -22.06 -6.77 -5.83
C LYS A 181 -21.46 -5.92 -4.67
N THR A 182 -20.17 -5.89 -4.56
CA THR A 182 -19.43 -5.13 -3.55
C THR A 182 -18.03 -4.80 -4.07
N SER A 183 -17.49 -3.66 -3.64
CA SER A 183 -16.09 -3.27 -3.86
C SER A 183 -15.14 -3.72 -2.74
N GLN A 184 -15.63 -4.45 -1.75
CA GLN A 184 -14.78 -4.97 -0.67
C GLN A 184 -13.81 -6.01 -1.21
N TYR A 185 -12.52 -5.70 -1.27
CA TYR A 185 -11.49 -6.57 -1.86
C TYR A 185 -11.56 -8.02 -1.35
N SER A 186 -11.71 -8.22 -0.02
CA SER A 186 -11.74 -9.55 0.62
C SER A 186 -12.93 -10.43 0.18
N SER A 187 -13.94 -9.84 -0.43
CA SER A 187 -15.15 -10.52 -0.94
C SER A 187 -15.07 -10.85 -2.44
N LEU A 188 -14.03 -10.36 -3.13
CA LEU A 188 -13.89 -10.58 -4.56
C LEU A 188 -13.28 -11.96 -4.86
N THR A 189 -13.78 -12.58 -5.93
CA THR A 189 -13.16 -13.77 -6.53
C THR A 189 -12.17 -13.30 -7.61
N LEU A 190 -10.89 -13.34 -7.27
CA LEU A 190 -9.78 -12.96 -8.15
C LEU A 190 -8.87 -14.18 -8.39
N PRO A 191 -8.05 -14.19 -9.44
CA PRO A 191 -7.05 -15.23 -9.66
C PRO A 191 -6.14 -15.40 -8.45
N THR A 192 -5.69 -16.61 -8.19
CA THR A 192 -4.77 -16.93 -7.09
C THR A 192 -3.48 -16.10 -7.18
N GLU A 193 -2.93 -15.94 -8.38
CA GLU A 193 -1.78 -15.10 -8.65
C GLU A 193 -2.01 -13.67 -8.17
N THR A 194 -3.14 -13.05 -8.54
CA THR A 194 -3.49 -11.69 -8.16
C THR A 194 -3.67 -11.54 -6.65
N THR A 195 -4.33 -12.51 -6.00
CA THR A 195 -4.50 -12.47 -4.54
C THR A 195 -3.16 -12.64 -3.81
N GLN A 196 -2.25 -13.47 -4.33
CA GLN A 196 -0.89 -13.60 -3.82
C GLN A 196 -0.07 -12.35 -4.06
N TYR A 197 -0.19 -11.71 -5.22
CA TYR A 197 0.48 -10.44 -5.54
C TYR A 197 0.12 -9.36 -4.53
N VAL A 198 -1.18 -9.15 -4.30
CA VAL A 198 -1.65 -8.15 -3.33
C VAL A 198 -1.16 -8.50 -1.91
N ALA A 199 -1.30 -9.76 -1.48
CA ALA A 199 -0.81 -10.19 -0.17
C ALA A 199 0.71 -9.99 -0.02
N ARG A 200 1.47 -10.27 -1.09
CA ARG A 200 2.93 -10.08 -1.14
C ARG A 200 3.34 -8.62 -1.03
N PHE A 201 2.59 -7.71 -1.66
CA PHE A 201 2.80 -6.28 -1.49
C PHE A 201 2.66 -5.85 -0.03
N TYR A 202 1.59 -6.29 0.64
CA TYR A 202 1.38 -5.96 2.06
C TYR A 202 2.45 -6.58 2.97
N ALA A 203 2.89 -7.80 2.67
CA ALA A 203 4.00 -8.44 3.38
C ALA A 203 5.31 -7.68 3.17
N LEU A 204 5.63 -7.30 1.93
CA LEU A 204 6.81 -6.50 1.60
C LEU A 204 6.78 -5.14 2.34
N ASN A 205 5.62 -4.50 2.41
CA ASN A 205 5.44 -3.24 3.13
C ASN A 205 5.62 -3.37 4.65
N GLN A 206 5.50 -4.58 5.22
CA GLN A 206 5.77 -4.83 6.64
C GLN A 206 7.27 -5.00 6.93
N ILE A 207 8.03 -5.57 6.01
CA ILE A 207 9.47 -5.84 6.22
C ILE A 207 10.38 -4.69 5.78
N VAL A 208 9.88 -3.76 4.94
CA VAL A 208 10.65 -2.62 4.45
C VAL A 208 10.34 -1.38 5.27
N ASN A 209 11.35 -0.79 5.90
CA ASN A 209 11.22 0.51 6.54
C ASN A 209 11.34 1.63 5.50
N LEU A 210 10.20 2.12 5.00
CA LEU A 210 10.16 3.19 4.00
C LEU A 210 10.83 4.50 4.47
N GLY A 211 10.87 4.75 5.78
CA GLY A 211 11.53 5.93 6.34
C GLY A 211 13.05 5.89 6.18
N GLU A 212 13.64 4.71 6.12
CA GLU A 212 15.08 4.51 5.90
C GLU A 212 15.41 4.41 4.40
N VAL A 213 14.52 3.82 3.62
CA VAL A 213 14.73 3.56 2.19
C VAL A 213 14.52 4.81 1.34
N ILE A 214 13.50 5.61 1.66
CA ILE A 214 13.24 6.86 0.94
C ILE A 214 14.23 7.92 1.45
N PRO A 215 15.12 8.45 0.59
CA PRO A 215 16.05 9.46 0.98
C PRO A 215 15.31 10.64 1.61
N GLN A 216 15.55 10.92 2.86
CA GLN A 216 15.12 12.18 3.43
C GLN A 216 15.87 13.27 2.66
N ARG A 217 15.16 14.20 2.05
CA ARG A 217 15.78 15.41 1.53
C ARG A 217 16.53 16.05 2.69
N LEU A 218 17.81 15.74 2.81
CA LEU A 218 18.72 16.63 3.50
C LEU A 218 18.54 17.96 2.80
N LYS A 219 17.96 18.93 3.50
CA LYS A 219 18.07 20.33 3.07
C LYS A 219 19.54 20.47 2.76
N SER A 220 19.89 20.54 1.48
CA SER A 220 21.27 20.63 1.03
C SER A 220 21.81 21.94 1.58
N PHE A 221 22.45 21.86 2.73
CA PHE A 221 23.55 22.75 2.97
C PHE A 221 24.61 22.32 1.96
N ALA A 222 24.70 23.07 0.89
CA ALA A 222 25.81 23.01 -0.04
C ALA A 222 27.10 23.37 0.71
N LEU A 223 27.67 22.39 1.36
CA LEU A 223 29.02 22.45 1.91
C LEU A 223 29.64 21.08 1.58
N PHE A 224 30.45 21.10 0.59
CA PHE A 224 31.46 20.14 0.15
C PHE A 224 31.26 19.75 -1.31
N GLY A 225 31.95 20.52 -2.17
CA GLY A 225 32.43 19.98 -3.43
C GLY A 225 33.33 18.80 -3.14
N SER A 226 32.95 17.64 -3.61
CA SER A 226 33.85 16.50 -3.68
C SER A 226 33.65 15.83 -5.03
N ASN A 227 34.74 15.84 -5.79
CA ASN A 227 34.94 15.02 -6.96
C ASN A 227 34.84 13.54 -6.55
N PHE A 228 33.68 12.95 -6.73
CA PHE A 228 33.55 11.49 -6.70
C PHE A 228 33.82 10.95 -8.08
N THR A 229 35.03 10.48 -8.30
CA THR A 229 35.32 9.55 -9.40
C THR A 229 34.61 8.24 -9.11
N ALA A 230 33.57 7.95 -9.88
CA ALA A 230 32.87 6.67 -9.81
C ALA A 230 33.83 5.54 -10.20
N ASN A 231 34.19 4.72 -9.23
CA ASN A 231 34.91 3.49 -9.49
C ASN A 231 33.88 2.44 -9.92
N ASN A 232 33.86 2.13 -11.22
CA ASN A 232 32.90 1.25 -11.89
C ASN A 232 33.19 -0.25 -11.65
N GLN A 233 33.46 -0.69 -10.44
CA GLN A 233 33.49 -2.10 -10.14
C GLN A 233 32.27 -2.52 -9.34
N PRO A 234 31.49 -3.53 -9.78
CA PRO A 234 30.41 -4.08 -8.99
C PRO A 234 31.00 -4.76 -7.75
N LEU A 235 30.77 -4.19 -6.58
CA LEU A 235 31.29 -4.63 -5.28
C LEU A 235 30.71 -5.95 -4.78
N VAL A 236 29.69 -6.51 -5.43
CA VAL A 236 29.11 -7.81 -5.10
C VAL A 236 28.49 -8.42 -6.35
N ASP A 237 28.86 -9.66 -6.64
CA ASP A 237 28.19 -10.52 -7.63
C ASP A 237 26.79 -10.88 -7.09
N LEU A 238 25.83 -9.98 -7.32
CA LEU A 238 24.44 -10.20 -6.95
C LEU A 238 23.86 -11.16 -7.99
N LYS A 239 23.89 -12.45 -7.69
CA LYS A 239 23.00 -13.40 -8.39
C LYS A 239 21.61 -12.79 -8.43
N PRO A 240 20.98 -12.70 -9.60
CA PRO A 240 19.64 -12.17 -9.69
C PRO A 240 18.76 -12.93 -8.68
N LEU A 241 18.07 -12.17 -7.81
CA LEU A 241 16.99 -12.76 -7.01
C LEU A 241 16.07 -13.44 -8.02
N PRO A 242 15.62 -14.67 -7.77
CA PRO A 242 14.58 -15.25 -8.60
C PRO A 242 13.42 -14.24 -8.62
N PRO A 243 12.76 -14.05 -9.77
CA PRO A 243 11.61 -13.15 -9.84
C PRO A 243 10.67 -13.51 -8.71
N LEU A 244 10.29 -12.53 -7.88
CA LEU A 244 9.39 -12.73 -6.75
C LEU A 244 8.00 -13.19 -7.22
N ILE A 245 7.80 -13.20 -8.53
CA ILE A 245 6.67 -13.75 -9.25
C ILE A 245 7.25 -14.65 -10.34
N ASN A 246 6.93 -15.94 -10.32
CA ASN A 246 7.07 -16.81 -11.48
C ASN A 246 5.92 -16.45 -12.43
N LEU A 247 6.22 -15.66 -13.45
CA LEU A 247 5.32 -15.38 -14.56
C LEU A 247 5.36 -16.51 -15.56
#